data_e761d08e6dde0eeac745a4b72bb2cf2b
#
_entry.id   e761d08e6dde0eeac745a4b72bb2cf2b
#
_cell.length_a   1.000
_cell.length_b   1.000
_cell.length_c   1.000
_cell.angle_alpha   90.00
_cell.angle_beta   90.00
_cell.angle_gamma   90.00
#
_symmetry.space_group_name_H-M   'P 1'
#
loop_
_entity.id
_entity.type
_entity.pdbx_description
1 polymer ?
#
loop_
_entity_poly.entity_id
_entity_poly.type
_entity_poly.pdbx_seq_one_letter_code
_entity_poly.pdbx_strand_id
1 'polypeptide(L)'
;MKIIKIVMALLITLSPAFAQNSSPQSDLRPTDESVRQLLQIMDAKKLVEAIPQQVENMMTATLQQRLQGQSLSREQQQAVDAMRTRVAALMREELDWSVMEPIYTKIYADTFSQSEIDGLVGFYRSPTGHAIIQKLPLVMQNAMNLVQQRMASLMPRIQRMAQETAAQIKAQSAAEAKSKTG
;
A
#
# COMPACT_ATOMS: atom_id res chain seq x y z
N MET A 1 9.57 -8.59 6.76
CA MET A 1 9.19 -7.84 7.96
C MET A 1 10.21 -6.77 8.45
N LYS A 2 11.20 -6.33 7.63
CA LYS A 2 12.18 -5.30 8.03
C LYS A 2 12.06 -3.98 7.24
N ILE A 3 11.18 -3.88 6.26
CA ILE A 3 11.04 -2.73 5.36
C ILE A 3 10.03 -1.69 5.88
N ILE A 4 9.08 -2.11 6.72
CA ILE A 4 8.05 -1.22 7.29
C ILE A 4 8.60 -0.28 8.38
N LYS A 5 9.75 -0.63 8.98
CA LYS A 5 10.39 0.21 10.03
C LYS A 5 11.18 1.41 9.49
N ILE A 6 11.43 1.50 8.18
CA ILE A 6 12.28 2.56 7.60
C ILE A 6 11.47 3.80 7.19
N VAL A 7 10.18 3.66 6.92
CA VAL A 7 9.34 4.81 6.52
C VAL A 7 8.92 5.66 7.72
N MET A 8 8.98 5.11 8.93
CA MET A 8 8.61 5.80 10.17
C MET A 8 9.76 6.54 10.87
N ALA A 9 11.00 6.36 10.40
CA ALA A 9 12.21 6.91 11.06
C ALA A 9 12.69 8.25 10.50
N LEU A 10 12.03 8.82 9.47
CA LEU A 10 12.50 10.06 8.82
C LEU A 10 11.78 11.34 9.29
N LEU A 11 11.01 11.28 10.38
CA LEU A 11 10.26 12.44 10.89
C LEU A 11 10.63 12.89 12.30
N ILE A 12 11.72 12.38 12.90
CA ILE A 12 12.09 12.76 14.25
C ILE A 12 13.55 13.24 14.30
N THR A 13 13.85 14.36 13.64
CA THR A 13 14.94 15.25 14.04
C THR A 13 14.55 16.68 13.74
N LEU A 14 13.59 17.21 14.46
CA LEU A 14 13.43 18.65 14.60
C LEU A 14 13.50 19.00 16.08
N SER A 15 14.49 19.82 16.38
CA SER A 15 14.99 20.34 17.64
C SER A 15 14.00 20.55 18.79
N PRO A 16 14.43 20.37 20.05
CA PRO A 16 13.61 20.59 21.25
C PRO A 16 13.60 22.10 21.60
N ALA A 17 12.68 22.84 21.01
CA ALA A 17 12.42 24.23 21.37
C ALA A 17 10.93 24.53 21.67
N PHE A 18 10.10 23.48 21.83
CA PHE A 18 8.75 23.63 22.39
C PHE A 18 8.58 22.72 23.61
N ALA A 19 9.49 22.85 24.57
CA ALA A 19 9.24 22.37 25.89
C ALA A 19 8.51 23.46 26.66
N GLN A 20 7.40 23.03 27.31
CA GLN A 20 6.64 23.71 28.36
C GLN A 20 5.42 24.51 27.94
N ASN A 21 4.33 23.77 27.72
CA ASN A 21 3.08 23.99 28.45
C ASN A 21 2.19 22.72 28.25
N SER A 22 2.57 21.63 28.88
CA SER A 22 1.71 20.44 28.98
C SER A 22 0.64 20.75 30.03
N SER A 23 -0.45 21.36 29.59
CA SER A 23 -1.68 21.37 30.37
C SER A 23 -2.15 19.92 30.55
N PRO A 24 -2.83 19.57 31.68
CA PRO A 24 -3.33 18.19 31.91
C PRO A 24 -4.30 17.66 30.84
N GLN A 25 -4.62 18.46 29.84
CA GLN A 25 -5.48 18.15 28.71
C GLN A 25 -4.79 17.32 27.61
N SER A 26 -3.45 17.16 27.66
CA SER A 26 -2.68 16.50 26.60
C SER A 26 -2.87 14.98 26.52
N ASP A 27 -3.33 14.35 27.61
CA ASP A 27 -3.49 12.90 27.68
C ASP A 27 -4.95 12.42 27.58
N LEU A 28 -5.88 13.33 27.32
CA LEU A 28 -7.28 12.98 27.14
C LEU A 28 -7.46 12.20 25.82
N ARG A 29 -8.31 11.17 25.88
CA ARG A 29 -8.79 10.49 24.69
C ARG A 29 -9.47 11.48 23.74
N PRO A 30 -9.20 11.43 22.44
CA PRO A 30 -9.85 12.31 21.47
C PRO A 30 -11.37 12.13 21.47
N THR A 31 -12.07 13.24 21.22
CA THR A 31 -13.50 13.16 20.93
C THR A 31 -13.73 12.58 19.55
N ASP A 32 -14.81 11.84 19.38
CA ASP A 32 -15.19 11.32 18.06
C ASP A 32 -15.33 12.42 17.02
N GLU A 33 -15.79 13.61 17.44
CA GLU A 33 -15.96 14.77 16.56
C GLU A 33 -14.61 15.29 16.03
N SER A 34 -13.60 15.42 16.90
CA SER A 34 -12.26 15.88 16.48
C SER A 34 -11.60 14.88 15.53
N VAL A 35 -11.81 13.58 15.76
CA VAL A 35 -11.33 12.53 14.86
C VAL A 35 -12.05 12.58 13.51
N ARG A 36 -13.39 12.67 13.48
CA ARG A 36 -14.14 12.83 12.22
C ARG A 36 -13.70 14.03 11.43
N GLN A 37 -13.45 15.15 12.10
CA GLN A 37 -12.92 16.36 11.46
C GLN A 37 -11.55 16.09 10.79
N LEU A 38 -10.65 15.38 11.47
CA LEU A 38 -9.36 14.97 10.89
C LEU A 38 -9.56 14.08 9.67
N LEU A 39 -10.39 13.04 9.78
CA LEU A 39 -10.69 12.10 8.67
C LEU A 39 -11.27 12.84 7.45
N GLN A 40 -12.12 13.84 7.67
CA GLN A 40 -12.68 14.67 6.61
C GLN A 40 -11.61 15.52 5.93
N ILE A 41 -10.73 16.18 6.69
CA ILE A 41 -9.65 17.00 6.13
C ILE A 41 -8.68 16.17 5.30
N MET A 42 -8.42 14.94 5.73
CA MET A 42 -7.54 13.99 5.03
C MET A 42 -8.17 13.31 3.82
N ASP A 43 -9.44 13.59 3.51
CA ASP A 43 -10.20 12.90 2.45
C ASP A 43 -10.24 11.36 2.64
N ALA A 44 -10.28 10.89 3.90
CA ALA A 44 -10.22 9.46 4.22
C ALA A 44 -11.32 8.65 3.53
N LYS A 45 -12.52 9.21 3.40
CA LYS A 45 -13.62 8.60 2.64
C LYS A 45 -13.22 8.28 1.20
N LYS A 46 -12.59 9.22 0.49
CA LYS A 46 -12.16 9.03 -0.90
C LYS A 46 -11.11 7.93 -1.04
N LEU A 47 -10.23 7.78 -0.05
CA LEU A 47 -9.24 6.69 -0.04
C LEU A 47 -9.91 5.32 0.07
N VAL A 48 -10.94 5.19 0.93
CA VAL A 48 -11.72 3.95 1.08
C VAL A 48 -12.51 3.66 -0.19
N GLU A 49 -13.19 4.65 -0.75
CA GLU A 49 -13.98 4.53 -1.98
C GLU A 49 -13.15 4.16 -3.24
N ALA A 50 -11.83 4.35 -3.20
CA ALA A 50 -10.94 3.93 -4.28
C ALA A 50 -10.56 2.43 -4.23
N ILE A 51 -10.74 1.76 -3.10
CA ILE A 51 -10.30 0.35 -2.91
C ILE A 51 -11.00 -0.62 -3.87
N PRO A 52 -12.33 -0.57 -4.08
CA PRO A 52 -13.02 -1.48 -4.99
C PRO A 52 -12.45 -1.45 -6.41
N GLN A 53 -12.13 -0.27 -6.93
CA GLN A 53 -11.53 -0.12 -8.26
C GLN A 53 -10.13 -0.73 -8.33
N GLN A 54 -9.32 -0.60 -7.27
CA GLN A 54 -7.98 -1.20 -7.22
C GLN A 54 -8.08 -2.74 -7.22
N VAL A 55 -9.03 -3.30 -6.47
CA VAL A 55 -9.26 -4.75 -6.45
C VAL A 55 -9.73 -5.25 -7.81
N GLU A 56 -10.65 -4.55 -8.47
CA GLU A 56 -11.11 -4.89 -9.82
C GLU A 56 -9.96 -4.89 -10.83
N ASN A 57 -9.10 -3.87 -10.80
CA ASN A 57 -7.92 -3.79 -11.67
C ASN A 57 -6.96 -4.97 -11.42
N MET A 58 -6.73 -5.32 -10.16
CA MET A 58 -5.88 -6.45 -9.78
C MET A 58 -6.48 -7.80 -10.25
N MET A 59 -7.78 -8.00 -10.08
CA MET A 59 -8.47 -9.20 -10.56
C MET A 59 -8.37 -9.34 -12.08
N THR A 60 -8.59 -8.25 -12.80
CA THR A 60 -8.48 -8.20 -14.26
C THR A 60 -7.07 -8.54 -14.73
N ALA A 61 -6.05 -7.93 -14.13
CA ALA A 61 -4.65 -8.20 -14.46
C ALA A 61 -4.27 -9.67 -14.18
N THR A 62 -4.72 -10.21 -13.04
CA THR A 62 -4.47 -11.61 -12.67
C THR A 62 -5.13 -12.58 -13.66
N LEU A 63 -6.37 -12.30 -14.07
CA LEU A 63 -7.08 -13.11 -15.05
C LEU A 63 -6.35 -13.10 -16.42
N GLN A 64 -5.98 -11.92 -16.90
CA GLN A 64 -5.24 -11.76 -18.15
C GLN A 64 -3.92 -12.53 -18.13
N GLN A 65 -3.18 -12.44 -17.03
CA GLN A 65 -1.92 -13.19 -16.86
C GLN A 65 -2.14 -14.72 -16.90
N ARG A 66 -3.22 -15.21 -16.28
CA ARG A 66 -3.53 -16.65 -16.27
C ARG A 66 -3.99 -17.16 -17.64
N LEU A 67 -4.70 -16.37 -18.39
CA LEU A 67 -5.17 -16.72 -19.72
C LEU A 67 -4.06 -16.78 -20.77
N GLN A 68 -2.92 -16.13 -20.55
CA GLN A 68 -1.76 -16.12 -21.47
C GLN A 68 -2.14 -15.83 -22.94
N GLY A 69 -3.14 -14.97 -23.15
CA GLY A 69 -3.67 -14.64 -24.48
C GLY A 69 -4.76 -15.58 -25.00
N GLN A 70 -5.17 -16.60 -24.24
CA GLN A 70 -6.32 -17.42 -24.60
C GLN A 70 -7.62 -16.65 -24.38
N SER A 71 -8.58 -16.82 -25.27
CA SER A 71 -9.92 -16.26 -25.14
C SER A 71 -10.79 -17.16 -24.29
N LEU A 72 -11.58 -16.54 -23.40
CA LEU A 72 -12.62 -17.26 -22.66
C LEU A 72 -13.79 -17.64 -23.58
N SER A 73 -14.44 -18.79 -23.34
CA SER A 73 -15.73 -19.09 -23.94
C SER A 73 -16.79 -18.09 -23.44
N ARG A 74 -17.92 -18.02 -24.12
CA ARG A 74 -19.02 -17.13 -23.75
C ARG A 74 -19.53 -17.42 -22.33
N GLU A 75 -19.65 -18.71 -21.98
CA GLU A 75 -20.08 -19.17 -20.67
C GLU A 75 -19.07 -18.80 -19.58
N GLN A 76 -17.79 -18.97 -19.87
CA GLN A 76 -16.71 -18.59 -18.96
C GLN A 76 -16.69 -17.06 -18.72
N GLN A 77 -16.86 -16.26 -19.79
CA GLN A 77 -16.95 -14.81 -19.67
C GLN A 77 -18.14 -14.40 -18.79
N GLN A 78 -19.31 -15.00 -18.99
CA GLN A 78 -20.50 -14.73 -18.17
C GLN A 78 -20.23 -15.07 -16.67
N ALA A 79 -19.58 -16.19 -16.41
CA ALA A 79 -19.22 -16.57 -15.04
C ALA A 79 -18.26 -15.58 -14.38
N VAL A 80 -17.24 -15.12 -15.12
CA VAL A 80 -16.32 -14.08 -14.65
C VAL A 80 -17.04 -12.77 -14.37
N ASP A 81 -17.93 -12.31 -15.27
CA ASP A 81 -18.66 -11.07 -15.10
C ASP A 81 -19.65 -11.15 -13.91
N ALA A 82 -20.30 -12.29 -13.73
CA ALA A 82 -21.14 -12.54 -12.56
C ALA A 82 -20.35 -12.50 -11.24
N MET A 83 -19.15 -13.11 -11.23
CA MET A 83 -18.25 -13.05 -10.08
C MET A 83 -17.81 -11.61 -9.79
N ARG A 84 -17.39 -10.85 -10.80
CA ARG A 84 -16.99 -9.43 -10.66
C ARG A 84 -18.12 -8.58 -10.06
N THR A 85 -19.34 -8.77 -10.56
CA THR A 85 -20.52 -8.07 -10.03
C THR A 85 -20.78 -8.38 -8.56
N ARG A 86 -20.66 -9.64 -8.15
CA ARG A 86 -20.82 -10.05 -6.76
C ARG A 86 -19.74 -9.47 -5.86
N VAL A 87 -18.47 -9.51 -6.30
CA VAL A 87 -17.36 -8.93 -5.54
C VAL A 87 -17.54 -7.41 -5.40
N ALA A 88 -17.93 -6.71 -6.47
CA ALA A 88 -18.18 -5.27 -6.41
C ALA A 88 -19.34 -4.91 -5.48
N ALA A 89 -20.40 -5.75 -5.41
CA ALA A 89 -21.51 -5.55 -4.50
C ALA A 89 -21.07 -5.74 -3.03
N LEU A 90 -20.37 -6.85 -2.74
CA LEU A 90 -19.82 -7.14 -1.42
C LEU A 90 -18.90 -6.02 -0.94
N MET A 91 -17.98 -5.56 -1.79
CA MET A 91 -17.06 -4.48 -1.42
C MET A 91 -17.78 -3.16 -1.17
N ARG A 92 -18.84 -2.86 -1.91
CA ARG A 92 -19.66 -1.66 -1.69
C ARG A 92 -20.38 -1.71 -0.34
N GLU A 93 -20.84 -2.88 0.08
CA GLU A 93 -21.51 -3.09 1.37
C GLU A 93 -20.50 -3.00 2.52
N GLU A 94 -19.40 -3.75 2.45
CA GLU A 94 -18.41 -3.87 3.53
C GLU A 94 -17.50 -2.63 3.69
N LEU A 95 -17.26 -1.89 2.62
CA LEU A 95 -16.42 -0.69 2.59
C LEU A 95 -17.24 0.60 2.46
N ASP A 96 -18.57 0.55 2.70
CA ASP A 96 -19.33 1.78 2.79
C ASP A 96 -18.79 2.69 3.89
N TRP A 97 -18.75 4.00 3.61
CA TRP A 97 -18.17 4.94 4.57
C TRP A 97 -18.91 4.93 5.92
N SER A 98 -20.21 4.69 5.93
CA SER A 98 -21.00 4.57 7.17
C SER A 98 -20.57 3.39 8.04
N VAL A 99 -20.00 2.33 7.43
CA VAL A 99 -19.43 1.17 8.13
C VAL A 99 -18.00 1.47 8.55
N MET A 100 -17.21 2.11 7.67
CA MET A 100 -15.78 2.32 7.89
C MET A 100 -15.47 3.49 8.83
N GLU A 101 -16.24 4.57 8.79
CA GLU A 101 -16.00 5.77 9.62
C GLU A 101 -15.93 5.46 11.13
N PRO A 102 -16.87 4.71 11.74
CA PRO A 102 -16.79 4.35 13.15
C PRO A 102 -15.53 3.54 13.49
N ILE A 103 -15.10 2.67 12.58
CA ILE A 103 -13.88 1.85 12.74
C ILE A 103 -12.65 2.76 12.76
N TYR A 104 -12.51 3.65 11.77
CA TYR A 104 -11.42 4.62 11.74
C TYR A 104 -11.46 5.54 12.96
N THR A 105 -12.63 6.07 13.32
CA THR A 105 -12.79 6.92 14.50
C THR A 105 -12.26 6.22 15.74
N LYS A 106 -12.66 4.97 15.95
CA LYS A 106 -12.16 4.18 17.08
C LYS A 106 -10.65 3.97 17.03
N ILE A 107 -10.09 3.61 15.88
CA ILE A 107 -8.63 3.38 15.72
C ILE A 107 -7.85 4.64 16.09
N TYR A 108 -8.26 5.81 15.58
CA TYR A 108 -7.61 7.08 15.88
C TYR A 108 -7.77 7.47 17.35
N ALA A 109 -8.97 7.30 17.93
CA ALA A 109 -9.23 7.61 19.32
C ALA A 109 -8.48 6.69 20.30
N ASP A 110 -8.17 5.46 19.90
CA ASP A 110 -7.40 4.51 20.71
C ASP A 110 -5.87 4.69 20.53
N THR A 111 -5.46 5.43 19.48
CA THR A 111 -4.03 5.56 19.09
C THR A 111 -3.44 6.90 19.50
N PHE A 112 -4.21 7.98 19.39
CA PHE A 112 -3.76 9.36 19.59
C PHE A 112 -4.41 10.00 20.81
N SER A 113 -3.75 10.99 21.40
CA SER A 113 -4.33 11.90 22.38
C SER A 113 -5.11 13.04 21.69
N GLN A 114 -5.96 13.75 22.45
CA GLN A 114 -6.69 14.91 21.91
C GLN A 114 -5.75 15.98 21.37
N SER A 115 -4.66 16.27 22.08
CA SER A 115 -3.69 17.28 21.65
C SER A 115 -2.98 16.91 20.33
N GLU A 116 -2.72 15.62 20.12
CA GLU A 116 -2.13 15.13 18.86
C GLU A 116 -3.13 15.25 17.70
N ILE A 117 -4.40 14.90 17.92
CA ILE A 117 -5.46 15.09 16.91
C ILE A 117 -5.62 16.57 16.56
N ASP A 118 -5.65 17.47 17.57
CA ASP A 118 -5.74 18.91 17.34
C ASP A 118 -4.52 19.43 16.55
N GLY A 119 -3.33 18.93 16.86
CA GLY A 119 -2.10 19.22 16.12
C GLY A 119 -2.16 18.75 14.67
N LEU A 120 -2.65 17.54 14.43
CA LEU A 120 -2.86 16.98 13.07
C LEU A 120 -3.90 17.79 12.29
N VAL A 121 -5.03 18.14 12.91
CA VAL A 121 -6.05 19.01 12.29
C VAL A 121 -5.44 20.35 11.88
N GLY A 122 -4.68 20.99 12.79
CA GLY A 122 -3.99 22.24 12.50
C GLY A 122 -3.00 22.11 11.35
N PHE A 123 -2.19 21.05 11.37
CA PHE A 123 -1.22 20.77 10.30
C PHE A 123 -1.90 20.55 8.94
N TYR A 124 -2.88 19.67 8.86
CA TYR A 124 -3.54 19.35 7.58
C TYR A 124 -4.39 20.49 7.03
N ARG A 125 -4.83 21.45 7.86
CA ARG A 125 -5.45 22.70 7.43
C ARG A 125 -4.45 23.72 6.88
N SER A 126 -3.17 23.59 7.17
CA SER A 126 -2.14 24.50 6.66
C SER A 126 -1.91 24.32 5.15
N PRO A 127 -1.36 25.31 4.44
CA PRO A 127 -0.97 25.19 3.04
C PRO A 127 -0.04 23.99 2.77
N THR A 128 0.87 23.71 3.70
CA THR A 128 1.81 22.57 3.61
C THR A 128 1.08 21.24 3.78
N GLY A 129 0.15 21.14 4.74
CA GLY A 129 -0.68 19.94 4.93
C GLY A 129 -1.55 19.65 3.71
N HIS A 130 -2.20 20.66 3.13
CA HIS A 130 -2.93 20.52 1.87
C HIS A 130 -2.03 20.04 0.72
N ALA A 131 -0.81 20.60 0.62
CA ALA A 131 0.14 20.19 -0.41
C ALA A 131 0.54 18.70 -0.25
N ILE A 132 0.68 18.22 0.98
CA ILE A 132 0.97 16.81 1.27
C ILE A 132 -0.17 15.91 0.84
N ILE A 133 -1.42 16.20 1.23
CA ILE A 133 -2.60 15.40 0.83
C ILE A 133 -2.65 15.26 -0.70
N GLN A 134 -2.43 16.35 -1.42
CA GLN A 134 -2.56 16.37 -2.89
C GLN A 134 -1.37 15.74 -3.61
N LYS A 135 -0.15 15.92 -3.10
CA LYS A 135 1.08 15.58 -3.83
C LYS A 135 1.70 14.24 -3.43
N LEU A 136 1.48 13.80 -2.18
CA LEU A 136 2.07 12.54 -1.70
C LEU A 136 1.64 11.33 -2.53
N PRO A 137 0.38 11.17 -2.97
CA PRO A 137 -0.02 10.09 -3.88
C PRO A 137 0.77 10.09 -5.19
N LEU A 138 1.04 11.27 -5.77
CA LEU A 138 1.83 11.40 -6.99
C LEU A 138 3.30 11.01 -6.77
N VAL A 139 3.87 11.40 -5.64
CA VAL A 139 5.23 10.99 -5.25
C VAL A 139 5.32 9.46 -5.13
N MET A 140 4.34 8.84 -4.46
CA MET A 140 4.30 7.39 -4.31
C MET A 140 4.14 6.68 -5.66
N GLN A 141 3.26 7.17 -6.52
CA GLN A 141 3.09 6.62 -7.87
C GLN A 141 4.38 6.71 -8.69
N ASN A 142 5.04 7.86 -8.70
CA ASN A 142 6.31 8.05 -9.40
C ASN A 142 7.42 7.16 -8.84
N ALA A 143 7.49 7.01 -7.51
CA ALA A 143 8.43 6.10 -6.85
C ALA A 143 8.19 4.65 -7.28
N MET A 144 6.94 4.18 -7.30
CA MET A 144 6.59 2.83 -7.76
C MET A 144 6.95 2.62 -9.23
N ASN A 145 6.67 3.58 -10.10
CA ASN A 145 7.05 3.52 -11.51
C ASN A 145 8.58 3.41 -11.68
N LEU A 146 9.35 4.18 -10.90
CA LEU A 146 10.81 4.09 -10.91
C LEU A 146 11.31 2.71 -10.44
N VAL A 147 10.71 2.15 -9.39
CA VAL A 147 11.04 0.80 -8.91
C VAL A 147 10.75 -0.24 -9.99
N GLN A 148 9.60 -0.16 -10.67
CA GLN A 148 9.25 -1.07 -11.77
C GLN A 148 10.25 -0.98 -12.92
N GLN A 149 10.66 0.24 -13.34
CA GLN A 149 11.68 0.43 -14.36
C GLN A 149 13.03 -0.17 -13.95
N ARG A 150 13.43 0.01 -12.69
CA ARG A 150 14.66 -0.58 -12.16
C ARG A 150 14.59 -2.11 -12.12
N MET A 151 13.47 -2.67 -11.71
CA MET A 151 13.25 -4.13 -11.74
C MET A 151 13.32 -4.69 -13.16
N ALA A 152 12.67 -4.03 -14.12
CA ALA A 152 12.75 -4.42 -15.53
C ALA A 152 14.20 -4.44 -16.06
N SER A 153 15.03 -3.47 -15.64
CA SER A 153 16.45 -3.42 -16.02
C SER A 153 17.31 -4.49 -15.32
N LEU A 154 16.89 -4.98 -14.16
CA LEU A 154 17.60 -6.02 -13.40
C LEU A 154 17.29 -7.43 -13.91
N MET A 155 16.08 -7.68 -14.41
CA MET A 155 15.66 -9.02 -14.85
C MET A 155 16.61 -9.70 -15.85
N PRO A 156 17.12 -9.03 -16.91
CA PRO A 156 18.09 -9.63 -17.83
C PRO A 156 19.41 -10.02 -17.14
N ARG A 157 19.84 -9.25 -16.15
CA ARG A 157 21.04 -9.53 -15.37
C ARG A 157 20.86 -10.75 -14.49
N ILE A 158 19.72 -10.85 -13.80
CA ILE A 158 19.35 -12.01 -12.98
C ILE A 158 19.27 -13.28 -13.84
N GLN A 159 18.65 -13.19 -15.02
CA GLN A 159 18.56 -14.31 -15.96
C GLN A 159 19.95 -14.78 -16.42
N ARG A 160 20.86 -13.84 -16.73
CA ARG A 160 22.23 -14.18 -17.10
C ARG A 160 22.97 -14.88 -15.95
N MET A 161 22.90 -14.37 -14.74
CA MET A 161 23.49 -15.02 -13.57
C MET A 161 22.94 -16.43 -13.34
N ALA A 162 21.63 -16.63 -13.51
CA ALA A 162 21.01 -17.96 -13.41
C ALA A 162 21.53 -18.92 -14.49
N GLN A 163 21.68 -18.46 -15.73
CA GLN A 163 22.26 -19.25 -16.83
C GLN A 163 23.73 -19.62 -16.57
N GLU A 164 24.55 -18.67 -16.11
CA GLU A 164 25.94 -18.90 -15.74
C GLU A 164 26.06 -19.92 -14.61
N THR A 165 25.22 -19.80 -13.58
CA THR A 165 25.18 -20.76 -12.47
C THR A 165 24.76 -22.17 -12.94
N ALA A 166 23.76 -22.26 -13.80
CA ALA A 166 23.32 -23.55 -14.36
C ALA A 166 24.43 -24.20 -15.21
N ALA A 167 25.16 -23.42 -16.00
CA ALA A 167 26.30 -23.91 -16.78
C ALA A 167 27.46 -24.42 -15.89
N GLN A 168 27.76 -23.72 -14.79
CA GLN A 168 28.76 -24.15 -13.81
C GLN A 168 28.39 -25.48 -13.15
N ILE A 169 27.15 -25.62 -12.68
CA ILE A 169 26.65 -26.86 -12.09
C ILE A 169 26.78 -28.02 -13.07
N LYS A 170 26.36 -27.82 -14.32
CA LYS A 170 26.48 -28.85 -15.37
C LYS A 170 27.94 -29.25 -15.64
N ALA A 171 28.85 -28.29 -15.68
CA ALA A 171 30.28 -28.55 -15.88
C ALA A 171 30.87 -29.38 -14.72
N GLN A 172 30.54 -29.03 -13.47
CA GLN A 172 30.96 -29.73 -12.27
C GLN A 172 30.44 -31.20 -12.27
N SER A 173 29.17 -31.36 -12.54
CA SER A 173 28.56 -32.74 -12.61
C SER A 173 29.22 -33.61 -13.69
N ALA A 174 29.56 -33.02 -14.84
CA ALA A 174 30.27 -33.74 -15.91
C ALA A 174 31.71 -34.09 -15.51
N ALA A 175 32.42 -33.26 -14.78
CA ALA A 175 33.77 -33.51 -14.27
C ALA A 175 33.75 -34.64 -13.22
N GLU A 176 32.79 -34.64 -12.29
CA GLU A 176 32.62 -35.69 -11.29
C GLU A 176 32.27 -37.05 -11.90
N ALA A 177 31.44 -37.06 -12.94
CA ALA A 177 31.10 -38.28 -13.65
C ALA A 177 32.33 -38.92 -14.33
N LYS A 178 33.20 -38.08 -14.92
CA LYS A 178 34.46 -38.55 -15.52
C LYS A 178 35.46 -39.08 -14.50
N SER A 179 35.52 -38.51 -13.31
CA SER A 179 36.45 -38.96 -12.25
C SER A 179 36.03 -40.27 -11.59
N LYS A 180 34.76 -40.69 -11.69
CA LYS A 180 34.24 -41.93 -11.14
C LYS A 180 34.35 -43.12 -12.12
N THR A 181 34.64 -42.87 -13.40
CA THR A 181 34.69 -43.90 -14.47
C THR A 181 36.13 -44.21 -14.95
N GLY A 182 37.15 -43.56 -14.43
CA GLY A 182 38.56 -43.78 -14.65
C GLY A 182 39.25 -44.32 -13.42
#